data_91f4d39644b59e53addb32fce48b5bd7
#
_entry.id   91f4d39644b59e53addb32fce48b5bd7
#
_cell.length_a   1.000
_cell.length_b   1.000
_cell.length_c   1.000
_cell.angle_alpha   90.00
_cell.angle_beta   90.00
_cell.angle_gamma   90.00
#
_symmetry.space_group_name_H-M   'P 1'
#
loop_
_entity.id
_entity.type
_entity.pdbx_description
1 polymer ?
#
loop_
_entity_poly.entity_id
_entity_poly.type
_entity_poly.pdbx_seq_one_letter_code
_entity_poly.pdbx_strand_id
1 'polypeptide(L)'
;MVVSEKVLKWAMRFYPPLLSQRIWVQKFGKGFTSVEVKVSKSILNKNYNDSIFGGTIFAAADPFYALLFDQILQRRGFKVRVWLKSAQIQYLKPGRTNLYFKINISEEDIAEAEQILKTVGKYVKAFPIEMYDKNGQHCVSLINEVYVRNLYADEKRTIAY
;
A
#
# COMPACT_ATOMS: atom_id res chain seq x y z
N MET A 1 0.19 11.59 -11.30
CA MET A 1 -0.96 11.49 -12.27
C MET A 1 -2.18 11.03 -11.51
N VAL A 2 -3.26 11.81 -11.54
CA VAL A 2 -4.54 11.45 -10.91
C VAL A 2 -5.34 10.60 -11.89
N VAL A 3 -5.75 9.41 -11.48
CA VAL A 3 -6.53 8.46 -12.28
C VAL A 3 -7.78 8.00 -11.51
N SER A 4 -8.80 7.45 -12.19
CA SER A 4 -9.96 6.90 -11.50
C SER A 4 -9.61 5.56 -10.81
N GLU A 5 -10.38 5.20 -9.78
CA GLU A 5 -10.23 3.94 -9.04
C GLU A 5 -10.33 2.71 -9.96
N LYS A 6 -11.23 2.80 -10.97
CA LYS A 6 -11.42 1.74 -11.95
C LYS A 6 -10.18 1.57 -12.85
N VAL A 7 -9.62 2.68 -13.35
CA VAL A 7 -8.40 2.65 -14.18
C VAL A 7 -7.22 2.11 -13.40
N LEU A 8 -7.00 2.62 -12.18
CA LEU A 8 -5.88 2.17 -11.35
C LEU A 8 -6.01 0.70 -10.95
N LYS A 9 -7.23 0.22 -10.65
CA LYS A 9 -7.47 -1.20 -10.37
C LYS A 9 -6.99 -2.08 -11.52
N TRP A 10 -7.32 -1.74 -12.76
CA TRP A 10 -6.91 -2.54 -13.90
C TRP A 10 -5.42 -2.40 -14.20
N ALA A 11 -4.85 -1.20 -14.09
CA ALA A 11 -3.41 -0.98 -14.23
C ALA A 11 -2.62 -1.85 -13.23
N MET A 12 -3.02 -1.87 -11.95
CA MET A 12 -2.39 -2.71 -10.93
C MET A 12 -2.54 -4.20 -11.18
N ARG A 13 -3.67 -4.64 -11.75
CA ARG A 13 -3.88 -6.05 -12.11
C ARG A 13 -2.98 -6.54 -13.24
N PHE A 14 -2.65 -5.67 -14.18
CA PHE A 14 -1.73 -5.97 -15.29
C PHE A 14 -0.30 -5.56 -15.01
N TYR A 15 -0.02 -4.96 -13.85
CA TYR A 15 1.35 -4.62 -13.46
C TYR A 15 2.16 -5.90 -13.25
N PRO A 16 3.23 -6.14 -14.05
CA PRO A 16 3.91 -7.43 -14.08
C PRO A 16 4.36 -7.97 -12.71
N PRO A 17 4.93 -7.16 -11.80
CA PRO A 17 5.33 -7.63 -10.47
C PRO A 17 4.17 -8.19 -9.63
N LEU A 18 2.96 -7.64 -9.75
CA LEU A 18 1.79 -8.13 -9.03
C LEU A 18 1.12 -9.29 -9.75
N LEU A 19 1.01 -9.20 -11.08
CA LEU A 19 0.40 -10.22 -11.92
C LEU A 19 1.14 -11.56 -11.80
N SER A 20 2.47 -11.56 -11.92
CA SER A 20 3.31 -12.76 -11.81
C SER A 20 3.18 -13.45 -10.45
N GLN A 21 3.01 -12.67 -9.40
CA GLN A 21 2.85 -13.16 -8.03
C GLN A 21 1.39 -13.43 -7.62
N ARG A 22 0.43 -13.28 -8.57
CA ARG A 22 -1.01 -13.52 -8.33
C ARG A 22 -1.61 -12.62 -7.25
N ILE A 23 -1.15 -11.37 -7.18
CA ILE A 23 -1.66 -10.33 -6.30
C ILE A 23 -2.74 -9.54 -7.05
N TRP A 24 -3.96 -9.49 -6.51
CA TRP A 24 -5.12 -8.96 -7.20
C TRP A 24 -5.78 -7.84 -6.40
N VAL A 25 -5.81 -6.63 -6.94
CA VAL A 25 -6.67 -5.57 -6.40
C VAL A 25 -8.13 -5.95 -6.68
N GLN A 26 -8.90 -6.12 -5.62
CA GLN A 26 -10.33 -6.42 -5.73
C GLN A 26 -11.12 -5.14 -5.93
N LYS A 27 -10.83 -4.12 -5.11
CA LYS A 27 -11.55 -2.85 -5.12
C LYS A 27 -10.70 -1.75 -4.49
N PHE A 28 -10.79 -0.53 -5.04
CA PHE A 28 -10.45 0.71 -4.35
C PHE A 28 -11.72 1.34 -3.79
N GLY A 29 -11.65 1.91 -2.60
CA GLY A 29 -12.71 2.75 -2.03
C GLY A 29 -12.76 4.10 -2.74
N LYS A 30 -13.89 4.80 -2.58
CA LYS A 30 -14.10 6.14 -3.15
C LYS A 30 -13.02 7.10 -2.68
N GLY A 31 -12.42 7.84 -3.60
CA GLY A 31 -11.34 8.78 -3.28
C GLY A 31 -10.03 8.10 -2.84
N PHE A 32 -9.88 6.80 -3.07
CA PHE A 32 -8.72 5.99 -2.65
C PHE A 32 -8.50 5.89 -1.13
N THR A 33 -9.54 6.09 -0.33
CA THR A 33 -9.44 5.94 1.14
C THR A 33 -9.27 4.49 1.60
N SER A 34 -9.47 3.53 0.70
CA SER A 34 -9.26 2.10 1.01
C SER A 34 -8.88 1.28 -0.21
N VAL A 35 -8.30 0.10 0.05
CA VAL A 35 -8.07 -0.94 -0.96
C VAL A 35 -8.32 -2.32 -0.38
N GLU A 36 -8.95 -3.18 -1.16
CA GLU A 36 -9.13 -4.61 -0.87
C GLU A 36 -8.25 -5.43 -1.82
N VAL A 37 -7.45 -6.33 -1.27
CA VAL A 37 -6.46 -7.11 -2.01
C VAL A 37 -6.61 -8.59 -1.69
N LYS A 38 -6.42 -9.41 -2.73
CA LYS A 38 -6.35 -10.85 -2.65
C LYS A 38 -5.00 -11.34 -3.17
N VAL A 39 -4.32 -12.18 -2.41
CA VAL A 39 -3.16 -12.94 -2.86
C VAL A 39 -3.64 -14.36 -3.15
N SER A 40 -3.69 -14.74 -4.43
CA SER A 40 -4.14 -16.08 -4.82
C SER A 40 -3.00 -17.05 -4.72
N LYS A 41 -3.15 -18.12 -3.91
CA LYS A 41 -2.22 -19.23 -3.89
C LYS A 41 -2.21 -19.92 -5.25
N SER A 42 -1.02 -20.15 -5.79
CA SER A 42 -0.82 -20.83 -7.08
C SER A 42 0.53 -21.52 -7.13
N ILE A 43 0.75 -22.33 -8.15
CA ILE A 43 2.06 -22.95 -8.42
C ILE A 43 3.16 -21.89 -8.64
N LEU A 44 2.80 -20.68 -9.08
CA LEU A 44 3.77 -19.62 -9.38
C LEU A 44 4.30 -18.91 -8.10
N ASN A 45 3.60 -19.03 -6.99
CA ASN A 45 3.95 -18.33 -5.75
C ASN A 45 3.90 -19.18 -4.49
N LYS A 46 3.83 -20.50 -4.62
CA LYS A 46 3.95 -21.40 -3.48
C LYS A 46 5.41 -21.76 -3.21
N ASN A 47 5.75 -21.96 -1.93
CA ASN A 47 7.02 -22.48 -1.49
C ASN A 47 6.99 -24.02 -1.35
N TYR A 48 8.12 -24.61 -0.96
CA TYR A 48 8.25 -26.07 -0.80
C TYR A 48 7.38 -26.64 0.35
N ASN A 49 6.91 -25.81 1.29
CA ASN A 49 5.99 -26.18 2.37
C ASN A 49 4.50 -26.11 1.96
N ASP A 50 4.23 -25.96 0.65
CA ASP A 50 2.88 -25.78 0.09
C ASP A 50 2.10 -24.60 0.70
N SER A 51 2.79 -23.52 1.03
CA SER A 51 2.19 -22.25 1.42
C SER A 51 2.64 -21.13 0.48
N ILE A 52 1.93 -20.00 0.49
CA ILE A 52 2.33 -18.81 -0.28
C ILE A 52 3.73 -18.39 0.19
N PHE A 53 4.62 -18.14 -0.77
CA PHE A 53 5.98 -17.68 -0.51
C PHE A 53 5.98 -16.35 0.26
N GLY A 54 6.80 -16.25 1.32
CA GLY A 54 6.83 -15.06 2.17
C GLY A 54 7.18 -13.78 1.41
N GLY A 55 8.05 -13.85 0.40
CA GLY A 55 8.36 -12.72 -0.48
C GLY A 55 7.14 -12.23 -1.27
N THR A 56 6.25 -13.13 -1.71
CA THR A 56 4.98 -12.74 -2.34
C THR A 56 4.06 -12.01 -1.36
N ILE A 57 4.00 -12.48 -0.12
CA ILE A 57 3.20 -11.83 0.93
C ILE A 57 3.73 -10.41 1.21
N PHE A 58 5.05 -10.26 1.30
CA PHE A 58 5.69 -8.97 1.47
C PHE A 58 5.42 -8.04 0.26
N ALA A 59 5.60 -8.54 -0.97
CA ALA A 59 5.33 -7.79 -2.20
C ALA A 59 3.86 -7.35 -2.30
N ALA A 60 2.93 -8.12 -1.74
CA ALA A 60 1.52 -7.75 -1.70
C ALA A 60 1.25 -6.60 -0.72
N ALA A 61 2.05 -6.45 0.33
CA ALA A 61 1.86 -5.38 1.32
C ALA A 61 2.51 -4.05 0.91
N ASP A 62 3.58 -4.11 0.10
CA ASP A 62 4.45 -2.98 -0.21
C ASP A 62 3.73 -1.77 -0.84
N PRO A 63 2.98 -1.87 -1.96
CA PRO A 63 2.65 -0.69 -2.76
C PRO A 63 1.45 0.12 -2.24
N PHE A 64 0.56 -0.47 -1.46
CA PHE A 64 -0.79 0.07 -1.37
C PHE A 64 -0.93 1.32 -0.51
N TYR A 65 -0.29 1.39 0.66
CA TYR A 65 -0.31 2.63 1.43
C TYR A 65 0.31 3.79 0.66
N ALA A 66 1.46 3.56 0.02
CA ALA A 66 2.12 4.58 -0.79
C ALA A 66 1.23 5.04 -1.94
N LEU A 67 0.58 4.11 -2.63
CA LEU A 67 -0.32 4.39 -3.73
C LEU A 67 -1.56 5.17 -3.30
N LEU A 68 -2.18 4.79 -2.17
CA LEU A 68 -3.35 5.48 -1.64
C LEU A 68 -3.00 6.92 -1.25
N PHE A 69 -1.94 7.14 -0.48
CA PHE A 69 -1.48 8.48 -0.11
C PHE A 69 -1.12 9.33 -1.32
N ASP A 70 -0.45 8.76 -2.33
CA ASP A 70 -0.14 9.48 -3.57
C ASP A 70 -1.41 9.97 -4.26
N GLN A 71 -2.41 9.09 -4.44
CA GLN A 71 -3.66 9.44 -5.10
C GLN A 71 -4.52 10.42 -4.29
N ILE A 72 -4.59 10.27 -2.97
CA ILE A 72 -5.33 11.17 -2.09
C ILE A 72 -4.72 12.57 -2.11
N LEU A 73 -3.42 12.66 -1.84
CA LEU A 73 -2.74 13.95 -1.68
C LEU A 73 -2.65 14.72 -3.00
N GLN A 74 -2.44 14.04 -4.14
CA GLN A 74 -2.49 14.70 -5.44
C GLN A 74 -3.88 15.31 -5.74
N ARG A 75 -4.98 14.62 -5.35
CA ARG A 75 -6.34 15.16 -5.48
C ARG A 75 -6.60 16.38 -4.60
N ARG A 76 -5.87 16.47 -3.48
CA ARG A 76 -5.91 17.61 -2.55
C ARG A 76 -4.93 18.73 -2.91
N GLY A 77 -4.32 18.66 -4.12
CA GLY A 77 -3.47 19.72 -4.68
C GLY A 77 -2.00 19.65 -4.25
N PHE A 78 -1.56 18.58 -3.59
CA PHE A 78 -0.15 18.40 -3.28
C PHE A 78 0.60 17.77 -4.44
N LYS A 79 1.84 18.20 -4.65
CA LYS A 79 2.81 17.50 -5.51
C LYS A 79 3.73 16.69 -4.62
N VAL A 80 3.49 15.37 -4.54
CA VAL A 80 4.19 14.51 -3.61
C VAL A 80 4.96 13.39 -4.28
N ARG A 81 5.94 12.85 -3.56
CA ARG A 81 6.48 11.51 -3.75
C ARG A 81 6.21 10.69 -2.51
N VAL A 82 5.76 9.47 -2.71
CA VAL A 82 5.41 8.55 -1.64
C VAL A 82 6.08 7.21 -1.90
N TRP A 83 6.66 6.60 -0.86
CA TRP A 83 7.18 5.25 -0.91
C TRP A 83 7.19 4.59 0.47
N LEU A 84 7.31 3.28 0.47
CA LEU A 84 7.54 2.52 1.69
C LEU A 84 8.97 2.76 2.17
N LYS A 85 9.14 3.24 3.40
CA LYS A 85 10.44 3.53 4.01
C LYS A 85 11.01 2.30 4.72
N SER A 86 10.15 1.62 5.48
CA SER A 86 10.49 0.37 6.16
C SER A 86 9.24 -0.48 6.38
N ALA A 87 9.44 -1.77 6.58
CA ALA A 87 8.37 -2.68 6.95
C ALA A 87 8.87 -3.74 7.91
N GLN A 88 8.00 -4.11 8.86
CA GLN A 88 8.19 -5.27 9.72
C GLN A 88 7.09 -6.26 9.44
N ILE A 89 7.43 -7.54 9.27
CA ILE A 89 6.48 -8.58 8.98
C ILE A 89 6.61 -9.74 9.98
N GLN A 90 5.47 -10.25 10.42
CA GLN A 90 5.35 -11.45 11.25
C GLN A 90 4.48 -12.47 10.52
N TYR A 91 5.04 -13.62 10.24
CA TYR A 91 4.33 -14.76 9.67
C TYR A 91 3.79 -15.63 10.82
N LEU A 92 2.52 -15.42 11.18
CA LEU A 92 1.89 -16.07 12.32
C LEU A 92 1.48 -17.51 11.98
N LYS A 93 0.98 -17.72 10.76
CA LYS A 93 0.59 -19.02 10.23
C LYS A 93 0.84 -19.11 8.73
N PRO A 94 1.15 -20.31 8.21
CA PRO A 94 1.38 -20.48 6.77
C PRO A 94 0.11 -20.19 5.95
N GLY A 95 0.21 -19.36 4.92
CA GLY A 95 -0.86 -19.08 3.97
C GLY A 95 -1.11 -20.29 3.04
N ARG A 96 -1.83 -21.29 3.51
CA ARG A 96 -2.12 -22.50 2.72
C ARG A 96 -3.27 -22.37 1.74
N THR A 97 -4.01 -21.27 1.84
CA THR A 97 -5.07 -20.87 0.88
C THR A 97 -4.82 -19.44 0.41
N ASN A 98 -5.76 -18.86 -0.35
CA ASN A 98 -5.67 -17.45 -0.70
C ASN A 98 -5.65 -16.60 0.59
N LEU A 99 -4.89 -15.51 0.56
CA LEU A 99 -4.88 -14.50 1.62
C LEU A 99 -5.64 -13.24 1.16
N TYR A 100 -6.24 -12.56 2.12
CA TYR A 100 -7.02 -11.36 1.91
C TYR A 100 -6.64 -10.31 2.94
N PHE A 101 -6.58 -9.06 2.53
CA PHE A 101 -6.44 -7.94 3.42
C PHE A 101 -7.12 -6.70 2.90
N LYS A 102 -7.38 -5.77 3.81
CA LYS A 102 -7.95 -4.46 3.52
C LYS A 102 -7.12 -3.39 4.21
N ILE A 103 -6.84 -2.33 3.48
CA ILE A 103 -6.23 -1.11 4.00
C ILE A 103 -7.30 -0.03 4.00
N ASN A 104 -7.35 0.76 5.08
CA ASN A 104 -8.13 1.97 5.18
C ASN A 104 -7.23 3.09 5.68
N ILE A 105 -7.38 4.28 5.09
CA ILE A 105 -6.77 5.52 5.57
C ILE A 105 -7.90 6.41 6.08
N SER A 106 -7.81 6.83 7.33
CA SER A 106 -8.83 7.67 7.95
C SER A 106 -8.71 9.13 7.48
N GLU A 107 -9.77 9.91 7.63
CA GLU A 107 -9.70 11.35 7.36
C GLU A 107 -8.76 12.06 8.33
N GLU A 108 -8.61 11.56 9.57
CA GLU A 108 -7.66 12.04 10.56
C GLU A 108 -6.22 11.85 10.09
N ASP A 109 -5.88 10.67 9.56
CA ASP A 109 -4.55 10.38 9.00
C ASP A 109 -4.23 11.28 7.80
N ILE A 110 -5.24 11.55 6.96
CA ILE A 110 -5.09 12.41 5.80
C ILE A 110 -4.88 13.87 6.25
N ALA A 111 -5.67 14.36 7.19
CA ALA A 111 -5.57 15.72 7.73
C ALA A 111 -4.23 15.95 8.43
N GLU A 112 -3.76 14.99 9.23
CA GLU A 112 -2.44 15.01 9.85
C GLU A 112 -1.33 15.09 8.81
N ALA A 113 -1.39 14.24 7.76
CA ALA A 113 -0.41 14.26 6.69
C ALA A 113 -0.38 15.62 5.97
N GLU A 114 -1.54 16.19 5.64
CA GLU A 114 -1.64 17.51 5.00
C GLU A 114 -1.02 18.62 5.85
N GLN A 115 -1.33 18.65 7.15
CA GLN A 115 -0.81 19.65 8.07
C GLN A 115 0.72 19.57 8.15
N ILE A 116 1.27 18.36 8.34
CA ILE A 116 2.71 18.15 8.45
C ILE A 116 3.41 18.45 7.12
N LEU A 117 2.82 18.08 5.97
CA LEU A 117 3.39 18.37 4.64
C LEU A 117 3.41 19.87 4.32
N LYS A 118 2.47 20.67 4.85
CA LYS A 118 2.45 22.14 4.70
C LYS A 118 3.53 22.81 5.55
N THR A 119 3.78 22.32 6.75
CA THR A 119 4.68 22.94 7.73
C THR A 119 6.12 22.42 7.62
N VAL A 120 6.30 21.11 7.54
CA VAL A 120 7.61 20.42 7.58
C VAL A 120 8.08 19.98 6.19
N GLY A 121 7.15 19.74 5.27
CA GLY A 121 7.44 19.28 3.90
C GLY A 121 7.63 17.77 3.76
N LYS A 122 7.66 17.01 4.86
CA LYS A 122 7.77 15.56 4.87
C LYS A 122 6.93 14.95 6.00
N TYR A 123 6.29 13.81 5.72
CA TYR A 123 5.48 13.06 6.66
C TYR A 123 5.93 11.61 6.70
N VAL A 124 6.01 11.03 7.89
CA VAL A 124 6.36 9.63 8.10
C VAL A 124 5.42 9.05 9.15
N LYS A 125 4.74 7.94 8.81
CA LYS A 125 3.86 7.24 9.75
C LYS A 125 3.85 5.75 9.49
N ALA A 126 3.73 4.98 10.55
CA ALA A 126 3.59 3.53 10.51
C ALA A 126 2.11 3.12 10.49
N PHE A 127 1.78 2.17 9.62
CA PHE A 127 0.42 1.67 9.42
C PHE A 127 0.40 0.14 9.46
N PRO A 128 -0.62 -0.47 10.10
CA PRO A 128 -0.74 -1.92 10.16
C PRO A 128 -1.38 -2.50 8.90
N ILE A 129 -1.01 -3.74 8.57
CA ILE A 129 -1.73 -4.60 7.62
C ILE A 129 -1.89 -5.97 8.25
N GLU A 130 -3.13 -6.46 8.29
CA GLU A 130 -3.47 -7.79 8.78
C GLU A 130 -4.01 -8.63 7.62
N MET A 131 -3.42 -9.82 7.41
CA MET A 131 -3.85 -10.72 6.34
C MET A 131 -4.48 -11.98 6.90
N TYR A 132 -5.61 -12.34 6.31
CA TYR A 132 -6.43 -13.48 6.73
C TYR A 132 -6.60 -14.46 5.58
N ASP A 133 -6.70 -15.74 5.90
CA ASP A 133 -7.02 -16.76 4.92
C ASP A 133 -8.52 -16.79 4.59
N LYS A 134 -8.93 -17.69 3.68
CA LYS A 134 -10.34 -17.83 3.25
C LYS A 134 -11.29 -18.25 4.40
N ASN A 135 -10.76 -18.78 5.51
CA ASN A 135 -11.53 -19.21 6.67
C ASN A 135 -11.53 -18.14 7.79
N GLY A 136 -10.95 -16.97 7.55
CA GLY A 136 -10.82 -15.91 8.54
C GLY A 136 -9.68 -16.13 9.54
N GLN A 137 -8.77 -17.08 9.29
CA GLN A 137 -7.61 -17.29 10.14
C GLN A 137 -6.57 -16.20 9.91
N HIS A 138 -6.14 -15.54 10.97
CA HIS A 138 -5.08 -14.55 10.93
C HIS A 138 -3.74 -15.22 10.64
N CYS A 139 -3.14 -14.87 9.51
CA CYS A 139 -1.92 -15.50 9.01
C CYS A 139 -0.69 -14.60 9.09
N VAL A 140 -0.86 -13.29 8.88
CA VAL A 140 0.26 -12.35 8.76
C VAL A 140 -0.10 -11.01 9.37
N SER A 141 0.81 -10.44 10.16
CA SER A 141 0.79 -9.04 10.61
C SER A 141 1.96 -8.29 10.02
N LEU A 142 1.73 -7.08 9.53
CA LEU A 142 2.77 -6.17 9.06
C LEU A 142 2.59 -4.78 9.66
N ILE A 143 3.71 -4.07 9.79
CA ILE A 143 3.74 -2.63 10.03
C ILE A 143 4.53 -2.00 8.90
N ASN A 144 3.90 -1.15 8.11
CA ASN A 144 4.50 -0.41 7.00
C ASN A 144 4.74 1.04 7.40
N GLU A 145 5.99 1.50 7.38
CA GLU A 145 6.33 2.90 7.57
C GLU A 145 6.34 3.62 6.22
N VAL A 146 5.35 4.48 6.02
CA VAL A 146 5.17 5.27 4.78
C VAL A 146 5.92 6.59 4.90
N TYR A 147 6.66 6.95 3.86
CA TYR A 147 7.31 8.25 3.72
C TYR A 147 6.66 9.05 2.61
N VAL A 148 6.26 10.27 2.91
CA VAL A 148 5.69 11.24 1.97
C VAL A 148 6.55 12.50 1.95
N ARG A 149 6.89 12.99 0.75
CA ARG A 149 7.64 14.24 0.54
C ARG A 149 6.82 15.20 -0.31
N ASN A 150 6.67 16.44 0.16
CA ASN A 150 6.07 17.52 -0.60
C ASN A 150 7.13 18.20 -1.47
N LEU A 151 6.99 18.08 -2.79
CA LEU A 151 7.97 18.58 -3.74
C LEU A 151 7.95 20.13 -3.89
N TYR A 152 6.83 20.79 -3.61
CA TYR A 152 6.76 22.26 -3.58
C TYR A 152 7.53 22.89 -2.44
N ALA A 153 7.68 22.18 -1.31
CA ALA A 153 8.49 22.66 -0.19
C ALA A 153 9.98 22.70 -0.52
N ASP A 154 10.44 21.82 -1.42
CA ASP A 154 11.84 21.79 -1.88
C ASP A 154 12.13 22.89 -2.91
N GLU A 155 11.21 23.17 -3.84
CA GLU A 155 11.36 24.24 -4.82
C GLU A 155 11.56 25.61 -4.14
N LYS A 156 10.83 25.85 -3.02
CA LYS A 156 11.01 27.08 -2.21
C LYS A 156 12.36 27.16 -1.50
N ARG A 157 12.97 26.04 -1.12
CA ARG A 157 14.30 26.02 -0.49
C ARG A 157 15.43 26.24 -1.48
N THR A 158 15.27 25.80 -2.73
CA THR A 158 16.28 25.97 -3.80
C THR A 158 16.34 27.41 -4.34
N ILE A 159 15.26 28.18 -4.19
CA ILE A 159 15.21 29.60 -4.64
C ILE A 159 15.73 30.56 -3.56
N ALA A 160 15.95 30.09 -2.32
CA ALA A 160 16.41 30.91 -1.18
C ALA A 160 17.93 30.92 -0.98
N TYR A 161 18.73 30.54 -2.00
CA TYR A 161 20.19 30.62 -2.02
C TYR A 161 20.66 31.42 -3.22
#